data_1389b831b2b28d3084ae4ab32a11605a
#
_entry.id   1389b831b2b28d3084ae4ab32a11605a
#
_cell.length_a   1.000
_cell.length_b   1.000
_cell.length_c   1.000
_cell.angle_alpha   90.00
_cell.angle_beta   90.00
_cell.angle_gamma   90.00
#
_symmetry.space_group_name_H-M   'P 1'
#
loop_
_entity.id
_entity.type
_entity.pdbx_description
1 polymer ?
#
loop_
_entity_poly.entity_id
_entity_poly.type
_entity_poly.pdbx_seq_one_letter_code
_entity_poly.pdbx_strand_id
1 'polypeptide(L)'
;MTDALAEKLKHLPTEPGVYQHKDAEGKVLYVGKAKNLRNRVRSYFQESRPREGRLRALVAKIADVEVIVTDTEAEALILENNLIKRLKPRYNVNLKDDKTYPYICIKNERFPRVFPTRRVRKDGSKYFGPYTDVKNMKLMLKTIKSIFKLRSCSLYLSEGNIEAGKFQPCLDYHIQKCAAPCVGYETEAHYNSSIQQIEKLLNGKTKELIALLRDEMMRLAQEKQYEQAAEYRDRIQALEKYQQKQKVVMEDEADRDFFALALDREDDVAIGVLFKVREGKVIGRQHKVLRPVKGVEDEALMQRLLEDYYAESPFFPEEVFLSHAPAEPEPLEEILRDGRGKKVPLKTPQRG
;
A
#
# COMPACT_ATOMS: atom_id res chain seq x y z
N MET A 1 1.04 36.65 19.31
CA MET A 1 -0.26 35.97 19.02
C MET A 1 -1.25 37.09 18.73
N THR A 2 -1.99 37.02 17.63
CA THR A 2 -3.01 38.02 17.27
C THR A 2 -4.28 37.80 18.11
N ASP A 3 -5.06 38.87 18.38
CA ASP A 3 -6.33 38.76 19.13
C ASP A 3 -7.32 37.81 18.45
N ALA A 4 -7.36 37.79 17.11
CA ALA A 4 -8.18 36.87 16.32
C ALA A 4 -7.80 35.40 16.53
N LEU A 5 -6.51 35.08 16.59
CA LEU A 5 -6.05 33.72 16.88
C LEU A 5 -6.37 33.33 18.33
N ALA A 6 -6.20 34.25 19.28
CA ALA A 6 -6.55 34.00 20.68
C ALA A 6 -8.03 33.67 20.86
N GLU A 7 -8.91 34.35 20.14
CA GLU A 7 -10.35 34.09 20.17
C GLU A 7 -10.70 32.71 19.52
N LYS A 8 -10.11 32.40 18.36
CA LYS A 8 -10.26 31.05 17.75
C LYS A 8 -9.87 29.93 18.70
N LEU A 9 -8.75 30.09 19.43
CA LEU A 9 -8.26 29.07 20.37
C LEU A 9 -9.25 28.79 21.52
N LYS A 10 -10.12 29.72 21.87
CA LYS A 10 -11.15 29.53 22.91
C LYS A 10 -12.27 28.60 22.43
N HIS A 11 -12.61 28.65 21.14
CA HIS A 11 -13.77 27.98 20.56
C HIS A 11 -13.41 26.68 19.77
N LEU A 12 -12.20 26.17 19.94
CA LEU A 12 -11.81 24.92 19.29
C LEU A 12 -12.64 23.72 19.78
N PRO A 13 -13.01 22.79 18.87
CA PRO A 13 -13.70 21.55 19.22
C PRO A 13 -12.83 20.62 20.07
N THR A 14 -13.46 19.71 20.81
CA THR A 14 -12.79 18.70 21.65
C THR A 14 -12.67 17.35 20.98
N GLU A 15 -13.36 17.16 19.87
CA GLU A 15 -13.44 15.98 19.06
C GLU A 15 -12.10 15.66 18.39
N PRO A 16 -11.91 14.40 17.90
CA PRO A 16 -10.79 14.03 17.07
C PRO A 16 -10.78 14.82 15.75
N GLY A 17 -9.60 15.00 15.18
CA GLY A 17 -9.51 15.66 13.89
C GLY A 17 -8.12 16.12 13.50
N VAL A 18 -8.05 16.91 12.44
CA VAL A 18 -6.82 17.48 11.87
C VAL A 18 -6.81 18.99 12.02
N TYR A 19 -5.66 19.54 12.39
CA TYR A 19 -5.43 20.99 12.46
C TYR A 19 -4.34 21.40 11.47
N GLN A 20 -4.48 22.61 10.94
CA GLN A 20 -3.55 23.24 10.02
C GLN A 20 -3.10 24.58 10.61
N HIS A 21 -1.81 24.73 10.86
CA HIS A 21 -1.22 26.02 11.22
C HIS A 21 -0.86 26.80 9.96
N LYS A 22 -1.31 28.06 9.88
CA LYS A 22 -1.10 28.93 8.72
C LYS A 22 -0.29 30.18 9.12
N ASP A 23 0.47 30.71 8.16
CA ASP A 23 1.12 32.02 8.29
C ASP A 23 0.13 33.17 8.01
N ALA A 24 0.65 34.42 8.05
CA ALA A 24 -0.13 35.60 7.79
C ALA A 24 -0.67 35.71 6.36
N GLU A 25 -0.02 35.02 5.42
CA GLU A 25 -0.41 34.94 4.01
C GLU A 25 -1.41 33.79 3.76
N GLY A 26 -1.82 33.04 4.79
CA GLY A 26 -2.74 31.91 4.69
C GLY A 26 -2.11 30.61 4.21
N LYS A 27 -0.78 30.55 4.04
CA LYS A 27 -0.07 29.36 3.63
C LYS A 27 0.03 28.38 4.79
N VAL A 28 -0.26 27.10 4.53
CA VAL A 28 -0.16 26.05 5.53
C VAL A 28 1.31 25.75 5.85
N LEU A 29 1.69 25.95 7.10
CA LEU A 29 3.03 25.70 7.63
C LEU A 29 3.19 24.29 8.17
N TYR A 30 2.14 23.78 8.82
CA TYR A 30 2.13 22.49 9.49
C TYR A 30 0.72 21.90 9.50
N VAL A 31 0.61 20.59 9.35
CA VAL A 31 -0.61 19.81 9.51
C VAL A 31 -0.37 18.78 10.61
N GLY A 32 -1.33 18.59 11.51
CA GLY A 32 -1.24 17.58 12.57
C GLY A 32 -2.61 17.03 12.94
N LYS A 33 -2.63 15.78 13.43
CA LYS A 33 -3.82 15.14 13.98
C LYS A 33 -3.92 15.34 15.50
N ALA A 34 -5.11 15.17 16.04
CA ALA A 34 -5.35 15.17 17.47
C ALA A 34 -6.56 14.31 17.83
N LYS A 35 -6.46 13.60 18.96
CA LYS A 35 -7.61 12.98 19.65
C LYS A 35 -8.54 14.02 20.27
N ASN A 36 -7.97 15.14 20.71
CA ASN A 36 -8.66 16.31 21.21
C ASN A 36 -8.02 17.56 20.60
N LEU A 37 -8.68 18.14 19.60
CA LEU A 37 -8.18 19.28 18.83
C LEU A 37 -7.89 20.48 19.72
N ARG A 38 -8.79 20.83 20.67
CA ARG A 38 -8.62 21.94 21.60
C ARG A 38 -7.35 21.83 22.43
N ASN A 39 -7.15 20.68 23.07
CA ASN A 39 -5.99 20.47 23.94
C ASN A 39 -4.69 20.46 23.13
N ARG A 40 -4.68 19.78 22.00
CA ARG A 40 -3.49 19.67 21.14
C ARG A 40 -3.09 21.01 20.56
N VAL A 41 -4.00 21.75 19.97
CA VAL A 41 -3.69 23.05 19.34
C VAL A 41 -3.27 24.06 20.39
N ARG A 42 -3.95 24.15 21.54
CA ARG A 42 -3.56 25.06 22.63
C ARG A 42 -2.18 24.76 23.20
N SER A 43 -1.75 23.49 23.19
CA SER A 43 -0.43 23.10 23.70
C SER A 43 0.73 23.74 22.95
N TYR A 44 0.54 24.16 21.70
CA TYR A 44 1.55 24.93 20.94
C TYR A 44 1.78 26.33 21.48
N PHE A 45 0.83 26.92 22.20
CA PHE A 45 0.86 28.32 22.68
C PHE A 45 1.12 28.43 24.18
N GLN A 46 1.29 27.29 24.90
CA GLN A 46 1.62 27.31 26.35
C GLN A 46 3.09 27.66 26.56
N GLU A 47 3.37 28.68 27.39
CA GLU A 47 4.71 29.17 27.70
C GLU A 47 5.55 28.18 28.53
N SER A 48 4.89 27.34 29.33
CA SER A 48 5.53 26.37 30.23
C SER A 48 6.25 25.20 29.56
N ARG A 49 6.10 25.00 28.24
CA ARG A 49 6.79 23.95 27.51
C ARG A 49 8.07 24.48 26.85
N PRO A 50 9.25 23.90 27.15
CA PRO A 50 10.48 24.23 26.43
C PRO A 50 10.27 23.91 24.95
N ARG A 51 10.50 24.91 24.10
CA ARG A 51 10.38 24.78 22.65
C ARG A 51 11.77 24.86 22.04
N GLU A 52 12.25 23.79 21.49
CA GLU A 52 13.56 23.76 20.85
C GLU A 52 13.46 23.96 19.34
N GLY A 53 14.45 24.64 18.78
CA GLY A 53 14.76 24.72 17.36
C GLY A 53 13.56 24.92 16.43
N ARG A 54 13.14 23.85 15.78
CA ARG A 54 12.13 23.84 14.72
C ARG A 54 10.72 24.19 15.21
N LEU A 55 10.32 23.69 16.38
CA LEU A 55 8.99 23.96 16.94
C LEU A 55 8.84 25.43 17.32
N ARG A 56 9.89 26.03 17.89
CA ARG A 56 9.93 27.46 18.18
C ARG A 56 9.79 28.31 16.91
N ALA A 57 10.49 27.93 15.83
CA ALA A 57 10.42 28.61 14.55
C ALA A 57 9.05 28.46 13.87
N LEU A 58 8.36 27.33 14.05
CA LEU A 58 6.98 27.13 13.61
C LEU A 58 6.04 28.07 14.37
N VAL A 59 6.02 27.98 15.71
CA VAL A 59 5.09 28.73 16.56
C VAL A 59 5.20 30.23 16.35
N ALA A 60 6.43 30.78 16.16
CA ALA A 60 6.66 32.18 15.87
C ALA A 60 6.01 32.67 14.56
N LYS A 61 5.67 31.77 13.64
CA LYS A 61 5.08 32.10 12.32
C LYS A 61 3.59 31.81 12.23
N ILE A 62 3.01 31.15 13.22
CA ILE A 62 1.57 30.84 13.20
C ILE A 62 0.77 32.14 13.36
N ALA A 63 -0.02 32.48 12.36
CA ALA A 63 -0.96 33.60 12.38
C ALA A 63 -2.42 33.12 12.46
N ASP A 64 -2.72 31.91 11.96
CA ASP A 64 -4.08 31.35 11.98
C ASP A 64 -4.04 29.82 12.14
N VAL A 65 -5.17 29.26 12.57
CA VAL A 65 -5.40 27.82 12.73
C VAL A 65 -6.74 27.44 12.09
N GLU A 66 -6.71 26.41 11.26
CA GLU A 66 -7.92 25.78 10.72
C GLU A 66 -8.01 24.35 11.24
N VAL A 67 -9.23 23.88 11.55
CA VAL A 67 -9.47 22.54 12.06
C VAL A 67 -10.54 21.84 11.23
N ILE A 68 -10.38 20.51 11.09
CA ILE A 68 -11.34 19.62 10.44
C ILE A 68 -11.63 18.51 11.45
N VAL A 69 -12.88 18.41 11.90
CA VAL A 69 -13.34 17.38 12.82
C VAL A 69 -13.54 16.08 12.04
N THR A 70 -13.21 14.95 12.67
CA THR A 70 -13.44 13.59 12.16
C THR A 70 -14.17 12.75 13.20
N ASP A 71 -14.78 11.65 12.79
CA ASP A 71 -15.52 10.77 13.70
C ASP A 71 -14.57 9.91 14.54
N THR A 72 -13.39 9.53 13.99
CA THR A 72 -12.40 8.68 14.66
C THR A 72 -10.97 9.23 14.55
N GLU A 73 -10.08 8.74 15.43
CA GLU A 73 -8.64 9.04 15.35
C GLU A 73 -8.01 8.43 14.09
N ALA A 74 -8.50 7.27 13.64
CA ALA A 74 -8.05 6.62 12.41
C ALA A 74 -8.36 7.46 11.17
N GLU A 75 -9.55 8.06 11.11
CA GLU A 75 -9.90 9.00 10.05
C GLU A 75 -9.04 10.27 10.09
N ALA A 76 -8.79 10.80 11.30
CA ALA A 76 -7.90 11.95 11.47
C ALA A 76 -6.50 11.65 10.92
N LEU A 77 -5.97 10.46 11.17
CA LEU A 77 -4.67 9.99 10.68
C LEU A 77 -4.62 9.92 9.16
N ILE A 78 -5.63 9.31 8.53
CA ILE A 78 -5.71 9.21 7.05
C ILE A 78 -5.83 10.61 6.43
N LEU A 79 -6.65 11.49 7.02
CA LEU A 79 -6.84 12.86 6.54
C LEU A 79 -5.56 13.68 6.67
N GLU A 80 -4.84 13.60 7.81
CA GLU A 80 -3.55 14.25 8.02
C GLU A 80 -2.55 13.85 6.95
N ASN A 81 -2.39 12.53 6.70
CA ASN A 81 -1.48 12.01 5.69
C ASN A 81 -1.80 12.56 4.29
N ASN A 82 -3.08 12.57 3.90
CA ASN A 82 -3.53 13.10 2.62
C ASN A 82 -3.25 14.61 2.49
N LEU A 83 -3.48 15.39 3.57
CA LEU A 83 -3.21 16.82 3.59
C LEU A 83 -1.71 17.12 3.50
N ILE A 84 -0.85 16.38 4.22
CA ILE A 84 0.60 16.53 4.13
C ILE A 84 1.09 16.22 2.72
N LYS A 85 0.63 15.14 2.09
CA LYS A 85 1.00 14.78 0.70
C LYS A 85 0.57 15.85 -0.30
N ARG A 86 -0.61 16.43 -0.14
CA ARG A 86 -1.17 17.46 -1.03
C ARG A 86 -0.51 18.82 -0.85
N LEU A 87 -0.37 19.28 0.41
CA LEU A 87 0.06 20.64 0.74
C LEU A 87 1.58 20.76 0.91
N LYS A 88 2.27 19.67 1.22
CA LYS A 88 3.73 19.59 1.48
C LYS A 88 4.21 20.69 2.43
N PRO A 89 3.65 20.80 3.65
CA PRO A 89 3.94 21.88 4.56
C PRO A 89 5.41 21.84 4.98
N ARG A 90 6.01 23.03 5.14
CA ARG A 90 7.46 23.16 5.45
C ARG A 90 7.89 22.47 6.74
N TYR A 91 7.02 22.46 7.74
CA TYR A 91 7.34 21.94 9.08
C TYR A 91 6.90 20.49 9.30
N ASN A 92 6.27 19.83 8.34
CA ASN A 92 6.05 18.38 8.40
C ASN A 92 7.25 17.59 7.89
N VAL A 93 7.36 16.36 8.36
CA VAL A 93 8.28 15.38 7.74
C VAL A 93 7.68 14.96 6.41
N ASN A 94 8.43 15.13 5.34
CA ASN A 94 8.02 14.71 4.00
C ASN A 94 8.71 13.40 3.65
N LEU A 95 7.93 12.42 3.17
CA LEU A 95 8.46 11.20 2.59
C LEU A 95 8.66 11.42 1.09
N LYS A 96 9.85 11.11 0.61
CA LYS A 96 10.20 11.16 -0.81
C LYS A 96 10.56 9.76 -1.29
N ASP A 97 9.94 9.33 -2.37
CA ASP A 97 10.42 8.16 -3.12
C ASP A 97 11.62 8.58 -3.98
N ASP A 98 12.78 8.05 -3.67
CA ASP A 98 14.02 8.39 -4.38
C ASP A 98 14.11 7.71 -5.76
N LYS A 99 13.40 6.59 -5.96
CA LYS A 99 13.34 5.85 -7.24
C LYS A 99 11.93 5.37 -7.54
N THR A 100 11.50 5.59 -8.78
CA THR A 100 10.21 5.07 -9.26
C THR A 100 10.35 3.59 -9.61
N TYR A 101 10.04 2.72 -8.66
CA TYR A 101 10.00 1.28 -8.88
C TYR A 101 8.75 0.87 -9.68
N PRO A 102 8.84 -0.20 -10.48
CA PRO A 102 7.69 -0.70 -11.21
C PRO A 102 6.70 -1.45 -10.30
N TYR A 103 5.44 -1.37 -10.69
CA TYR A 103 4.31 -2.12 -10.15
C TYR A 103 3.80 -3.09 -11.20
N ILE A 104 3.10 -4.15 -10.79
CA ILE A 104 2.22 -4.93 -11.64
C ILE A 104 0.82 -4.33 -11.48
N CYS A 105 0.23 -3.90 -12.58
CA CYS A 105 -1.10 -3.33 -12.65
C CYS A 105 -2.09 -4.39 -13.14
N ILE A 106 -3.19 -4.60 -12.41
CA ILE A 106 -4.42 -5.22 -12.90
C ILE A 106 -5.37 -4.08 -13.24
N LYS A 107 -5.61 -3.87 -14.54
CA LYS A 107 -6.38 -2.74 -15.04
C LYS A 107 -7.86 -2.90 -14.69
N ASN A 108 -8.49 -1.81 -14.23
CA ASN A 108 -9.95 -1.77 -14.04
C ASN A 108 -10.66 -1.67 -15.38
N GLU A 109 -11.01 -2.80 -15.94
CA GLU A 109 -11.76 -2.96 -17.20
C GLU A 109 -12.47 -4.32 -17.21
N ARG A 110 -13.46 -4.51 -18.06
CA ARG A 110 -14.32 -5.70 -18.11
C ARG A 110 -13.53 -7.02 -18.20
N PHE A 111 -12.47 -7.06 -19.02
CA PHE A 111 -11.49 -8.14 -19.10
C PHE A 111 -10.11 -7.58 -18.72
N PRO A 112 -9.75 -7.58 -17.43
CA PRO A 112 -8.56 -6.89 -16.92
C PRO A 112 -7.26 -7.34 -17.56
N ARG A 113 -6.46 -6.38 -18.03
CA ARG A 113 -5.08 -6.65 -18.46
C ARG A 113 -4.14 -6.63 -17.26
N VAL A 114 -3.09 -7.45 -17.33
CA VAL A 114 -2.03 -7.52 -16.33
C VAL A 114 -0.69 -7.14 -16.96
N PHE A 115 -0.09 -6.03 -16.51
CA PHE A 115 1.13 -5.48 -17.11
C PHE A 115 1.98 -4.68 -16.12
N PRO A 116 3.29 -4.50 -16.37
CA PRO A 116 4.15 -3.69 -15.52
C PRO A 116 3.95 -2.20 -15.81
N THR A 117 3.95 -1.37 -14.77
CA THR A 117 3.88 0.08 -14.89
C THR A 117 4.68 0.76 -13.78
N ARG A 118 5.17 1.97 -14.04
CA ARG A 118 5.74 2.86 -13.01
C ARG A 118 4.79 3.98 -12.59
N ARG A 119 3.64 4.08 -13.25
CA ARG A 119 2.64 5.13 -12.98
C ARG A 119 1.42 4.51 -12.32
N VAL A 120 1.17 4.91 -11.10
CA VAL A 120 -0.07 4.60 -10.38
C VAL A 120 -1.11 5.67 -10.73
N ARG A 121 -2.33 5.24 -11.07
CA ARG A 121 -3.45 6.12 -11.39
C ARG A 121 -4.62 5.79 -10.47
N LYS A 122 -5.39 6.79 -10.06
CA LYS A 122 -6.62 6.61 -9.28
C LYS A 122 -7.81 6.37 -10.24
N ASP A 123 -7.82 5.22 -10.90
CA ASP A 123 -8.83 4.84 -11.89
C ASP A 123 -9.51 3.49 -11.57
N GLY A 124 -9.42 3.06 -10.30
CA GLY A 124 -9.95 1.78 -9.82
C GLY A 124 -9.07 0.57 -10.18
N SER A 125 -7.94 0.76 -10.89
CA SER A 125 -7.00 -0.32 -11.17
C SER A 125 -6.25 -0.73 -9.89
N LYS A 126 -5.93 -2.02 -9.76
CA LYS A 126 -5.15 -2.56 -8.64
C LYS A 126 -3.67 -2.57 -8.99
N TYR A 127 -2.83 -2.16 -8.02
CA TYR A 127 -1.38 -2.08 -8.19
C TYR A 127 -0.68 -2.91 -7.13
N PHE A 128 0.18 -3.82 -7.57
CA PHE A 128 0.96 -4.72 -6.72
C PHE A 128 2.44 -4.34 -6.81
N GLY A 129 3.10 -4.24 -5.68
CA GLY A 129 4.49 -3.78 -5.62
C GLY A 129 4.67 -2.68 -4.56
N PRO A 130 5.62 -1.73 -4.72
CA PRO A 130 6.60 -1.67 -5.81
C PRO A 130 7.64 -2.81 -5.77
N TYR A 131 8.10 -3.25 -6.94
CA TYR A 131 9.11 -4.29 -7.07
C TYR A 131 10.51 -3.67 -7.21
N THR A 132 11.37 -3.87 -6.22
CA THR A 132 12.78 -3.45 -6.29
C THR A 132 13.61 -4.39 -7.16
N ASP A 133 13.25 -5.68 -7.20
CA ASP A 133 13.84 -6.66 -8.09
C ASP A 133 13.00 -6.82 -9.39
N VAL A 134 13.43 -6.09 -10.42
CA VAL A 134 12.77 -6.11 -11.74
C VAL A 134 12.88 -7.49 -12.41
N LYS A 135 13.93 -8.28 -12.12
CA LYS A 135 14.10 -9.63 -12.69
C LYS A 135 13.03 -10.56 -12.13
N ASN A 136 12.81 -10.54 -10.81
CA ASN A 136 11.76 -11.33 -10.16
C ASN A 136 10.36 -10.90 -10.61
N MET A 137 10.12 -9.59 -10.75
CA MET A 137 8.85 -9.09 -11.29
C MET A 137 8.59 -9.60 -12.71
N LYS A 138 9.60 -9.55 -13.60
CA LYS A 138 9.49 -10.09 -14.97
C LYS A 138 9.26 -11.60 -14.98
N LEU A 139 9.91 -12.33 -14.08
CA LEU A 139 9.70 -13.76 -13.92
C LEU A 139 8.26 -14.06 -13.50
N MET A 140 7.73 -13.32 -12.50
CA MET A 140 6.34 -13.45 -12.07
C MET A 140 5.36 -13.16 -13.21
N LEU A 141 5.53 -12.07 -13.94
CA LEU A 141 4.70 -11.75 -15.11
C LEU A 141 4.78 -12.82 -16.20
N LYS A 142 5.97 -13.40 -16.43
CA LYS A 142 6.15 -14.52 -17.37
C LYS A 142 5.38 -15.74 -16.89
N THR A 143 5.45 -16.08 -15.61
CA THR A 143 4.72 -17.19 -15.00
C THR A 143 3.20 -16.96 -15.11
N ILE A 144 2.70 -15.76 -14.75
CA ILE A 144 1.29 -15.41 -14.93
C ILE A 144 0.83 -15.63 -16.37
N LYS A 145 1.57 -15.11 -17.35
CA LYS A 145 1.24 -15.25 -18.78
C LYS A 145 1.33 -16.68 -19.30
N SER A 146 2.14 -17.55 -18.69
CA SER A 146 2.22 -18.96 -19.07
C SER A 146 1.10 -19.82 -18.48
N ILE A 147 0.55 -19.40 -17.34
CA ILE A 147 -0.53 -20.11 -16.62
C ILE A 147 -1.90 -19.64 -17.10
N PHE A 148 -2.07 -18.31 -17.25
CA PHE A 148 -3.35 -17.67 -17.55
C PHE A 148 -3.31 -17.10 -18.97
N LYS A 149 -4.25 -17.49 -19.80
CA LYS A 149 -4.37 -17.04 -21.20
C LYS A 149 -4.96 -15.62 -21.29
N LEU A 150 -4.28 -14.63 -20.69
CA LEU A 150 -4.77 -13.26 -20.58
C LEU A 150 -4.55 -12.46 -21.87
N ARG A 151 -5.47 -11.55 -22.16
CA ARG A 151 -5.30 -10.60 -23.26
C ARG A 151 -4.16 -9.62 -22.99
N SER A 152 -3.43 -9.29 -24.06
CA SER A 152 -2.38 -8.25 -24.06
C SER A 152 -2.85 -6.96 -24.77
N CYS A 153 -3.85 -7.05 -25.65
CA CYS A 153 -4.35 -5.97 -26.47
C CYS A 153 -5.08 -4.87 -25.68
N SER A 154 -5.12 -3.66 -26.24
CA SER A 154 -5.79 -2.49 -25.66
C SER A 154 -7.20 -2.25 -26.21
N LEU A 155 -7.81 -3.23 -26.88
CA LEU A 155 -9.16 -3.11 -27.44
C LEU A 155 -10.17 -2.83 -26.33
N TYR A 156 -11.16 -1.99 -26.62
CA TYR A 156 -12.28 -1.70 -25.72
C TYR A 156 -13.35 -2.78 -25.87
N LEU A 157 -13.36 -3.75 -24.96
CA LEU A 157 -14.21 -4.94 -24.98
C LEU A 157 -15.53 -4.67 -24.20
N SER A 158 -16.37 -3.78 -24.72
CA SER A 158 -17.76 -3.67 -24.25
C SER A 158 -18.61 -4.82 -24.79
N GLU A 159 -19.71 -5.12 -24.12
CA GLU A 159 -20.68 -6.15 -24.55
C GLU A 159 -21.11 -5.92 -25.99
N GLY A 160 -21.60 -4.73 -26.31
CA GLY A 160 -22.05 -4.40 -27.63
C GLY A 160 -20.96 -4.47 -28.72
N ASN A 161 -19.68 -4.24 -28.39
CA ASN A 161 -18.59 -4.39 -29.36
C ASN A 161 -18.28 -5.86 -29.65
N ILE A 162 -18.40 -6.73 -28.65
CA ILE A 162 -18.21 -8.19 -28.79
C ILE A 162 -19.39 -8.79 -29.57
N GLU A 163 -20.63 -8.48 -29.19
CA GLU A 163 -21.84 -8.96 -29.86
C GLU A 163 -21.94 -8.48 -31.31
N ALA A 164 -21.52 -7.26 -31.58
CA ALA A 164 -21.46 -6.73 -32.94
C ALA A 164 -20.35 -7.35 -33.83
N GLY A 165 -19.54 -8.29 -33.32
CA GLY A 165 -18.48 -8.97 -34.07
C GLY A 165 -17.37 -8.03 -34.54
N LYS A 166 -17.10 -6.93 -33.83
CA LYS A 166 -16.12 -5.89 -34.25
C LYS A 166 -14.68 -6.35 -34.30
N PHE A 167 -14.38 -7.51 -33.70
CA PHE A 167 -13.02 -7.99 -33.55
C PHE A 167 -12.86 -9.38 -34.17
N GLN A 168 -11.62 -9.72 -34.49
CA GLN A 168 -11.23 -11.06 -34.97
C GLN A 168 -10.18 -11.65 -34.00
N PRO A 169 -10.07 -12.99 -33.90
CA PRO A 169 -9.00 -13.63 -33.17
C PRO A 169 -7.63 -13.20 -33.70
N CYS A 170 -6.78 -12.72 -32.79
CA CYS A 170 -5.45 -12.27 -33.13
C CYS A 170 -4.40 -13.38 -33.00
N LEU A 171 -3.14 -13.09 -33.35
CA LEU A 171 -2.04 -14.04 -33.23
C LEU A 171 -1.91 -14.66 -31.83
N ASP A 172 -2.09 -13.84 -30.75
CA ASP A 172 -2.00 -14.34 -29.38
C ASP A 172 -3.01 -15.45 -29.07
N TYR A 173 -4.19 -15.46 -29.70
CA TYR A 173 -5.13 -16.57 -29.62
C TYR A 173 -4.60 -17.83 -30.31
N HIS A 174 -4.15 -17.69 -31.55
CA HIS A 174 -3.67 -18.84 -32.34
C HIS A 174 -2.43 -19.53 -31.73
N ILE A 175 -1.59 -18.76 -31.03
CA ILE A 175 -0.44 -19.30 -30.27
C ILE A 175 -0.77 -19.59 -28.80
N GLN A 176 -2.06 -19.68 -28.44
CA GLN A 176 -2.60 -20.05 -27.12
C GLN A 176 -2.14 -19.15 -25.95
N LYS A 177 -1.80 -17.90 -26.20
CA LYS A 177 -1.44 -16.90 -25.17
C LYS A 177 -2.62 -16.09 -24.67
N CYS A 178 -3.74 -16.10 -25.41
CA CYS A 178 -4.97 -15.39 -25.07
C CYS A 178 -6.17 -16.28 -25.34
N ALA A 179 -7.18 -16.23 -24.47
CA ALA A 179 -8.43 -17.00 -24.64
C ALA A 179 -9.48 -16.32 -25.54
N ALA A 180 -9.10 -15.22 -26.25
CA ALA A 180 -9.92 -14.47 -27.18
C ALA A 180 -11.28 -13.98 -26.61
N PRO A 181 -11.30 -13.26 -25.47
CA PRO A 181 -12.53 -12.66 -24.95
C PRO A 181 -13.16 -11.63 -25.89
N CYS A 182 -12.38 -11.09 -26.84
CA CYS A 182 -12.82 -10.12 -27.85
C CYS A 182 -13.83 -10.66 -28.86
N VAL A 183 -13.91 -11.98 -29.00
CA VAL A 183 -14.86 -12.69 -29.90
C VAL A 183 -15.79 -13.64 -29.12
N GLY A 184 -15.84 -13.50 -27.78
CA GLY A 184 -16.74 -14.28 -26.92
C GLY A 184 -16.31 -15.73 -26.66
N TYR A 185 -15.09 -16.14 -27.01
CA TYR A 185 -14.60 -17.49 -26.73
C TYR A 185 -14.26 -17.71 -25.26
N GLU A 186 -14.09 -16.61 -24.50
CA GLU A 186 -13.88 -16.62 -23.06
C GLU A 186 -14.99 -15.84 -22.38
N THR A 187 -15.61 -16.39 -21.33
CA THR A 187 -16.63 -15.72 -20.55
C THR A 187 -16.02 -14.73 -19.55
N GLU A 188 -16.75 -13.67 -19.25
CA GLU A 188 -16.31 -12.69 -18.26
C GLU A 188 -16.11 -13.32 -16.87
N ALA A 189 -17.02 -14.22 -16.46
CA ALA A 189 -16.95 -14.90 -15.18
C ALA A 189 -15.69 -15.77 -15.04
N HIS A 190 -15.36 -16.59 -16.04
CA HIS A 190 -14.17 -17.43 -16.02
C HIS A 190 -12.87 -16.59 -16.09
N TYR A 191 -12.87 -15.54 -16.94
CA TYR A 191 -11.74 -14.63 -17.01
C TYR A 191 -11.47 -13.93 -15.67
N ASN A 192 -12.52 -13.42 -15.00
CA ASN A 192 -12.40 -12.76 -13.70
C ASN A 192 -12.03 -13.74 -12.58
N SER A 193 -12.41 -15.01 -12.64
CA SER A 193 -11.89 -16.05 -11.75
C SER A 193 -10.36 -16.20 -11.89
N SER A 194 -9.85 -16.19 -13.12
CA SER A 194 -8.39 -16.18 -13.38
C SER A 194 -7.71 -14.93 -12.81
N ILE A 195 -8.34 -13.74 -12.88
CA ILE A 195 -7.83 -12.51 -12.26
C ILE A 195 -7.75 -12.63 -10.74
N GLN A 196 -8.75 -13.22 -10.08
CA GLN A 196 -8.73 -13.46 -8.63
C GLN A 196 -7.57 -14.38 -8.22
N GLN A 197 -7.31 -15.42 -9.00
CA GLN A 197 -6.17 -16.31 -8.77
C GLN A 197 -4.82 -15.57 -8.93
N ILE A 198 -4.72 -14.68 -9.92
CA ILE A 198 -3.55 -13.82 -10.11
C ILE A 198 -3.37 -12.85 -8.93
N GLU A 199 -4.45 -12.29 -8.40
CA GLU A 199 -4.39 -11.45 -7.20
C GLU A 199 -3.83 -12.21 -6.00
N LYS A 200 -4.25 -13.48 -5.78
CA LYS A 200 -3.68 -14.34 -4.73
C LYS A 200 -2.17 -14.54 -4.94
N LEU A 201 -1.75 -14.85 -6.16
CA LEU A 201 -0.32 -15.02 -6.48
C LEU A 201 0.48 -13.73 -6.24
N LEU A 202 -0.03 -12.56 -6.65
CA LEU A 202 0.62 -11.27 -6.48
C LEU A 202 0.69 -10.82 -5.01
N ASN A 203 -0.23 -11.30 -4.18
CA ASN A 203 -0.22 -11.11 -2.73
C ASN A 203 0.67 -12.13 -1.99
N GLY A 204 1.36 -13.03 -2.71
CA GLY A 204 2.27 -14.03 -2.15
C GLY A 204 1.61 -15.34 -1.70
N LYS A 205 0.29 -15.48 -1.83
CA LYS A 205 -0.47 -16.68 -1.42
C LYS A 205 -0.34 -17.82 -2.44
N THR A 206 0.91 -18.21 -2.71
CA THR A 206 1.22 -19.21 -3.76
C THR A 206 0.80 -20.60 -3.35
N LYS A 207 0.96 -20.97 -2.06
CA LYS A 207 0.57 -22.30 -1.55
C LYS A 207 -0.95 -22.48 -1.55
N GLU A 208 -1.70 -21.45 -1.11
CA GLU A 208 -3.16 -21.44 -1.16
C GLU A 208 -3.66 -21.63 -2.61
N LEU A 209 -3.04 -20.92 -3.55
CA LEU A 209 -3.39 -21.06 -4.96
C LEU A 209 -3.09 -22.45 -5.50
N ILE A 210 -1.92 -23.04 -5.18
CA ILE A 210 -1.58 -24.41 -5.58
C ILE A 210 -2.57 -25.43 -5.04
N ALA A 211 -3.01 -25.28 -3.77
CA ALA A 211 -4.01 -26.16 -3.18
C ALA A 211 -5.34 -26.11 -3.95
N LEU A 212 -5.86 -24.90 -4.21
CA LEU A 212 -7.09 -24.72 -4.99
C LEU A 212 -7.01 -25.30 -6.40
N LEU A 213 -5.86 -25.10 -7.09
CA LEU A 213 -5.66 -25.68 -8.42
C LEU A 213 -5.57 -27.21 -8.39
N ARG A 214 -5.03 -27.77 -7.31
CA ARG A 214 -4.94 -29.24 -7.12
C ARG A 214 -6.31 -29.86 -6.90
N ASP A 215 -7.15 -29.22 -6.09
CA ASP A 215 -8.52 -29.68 -5.87
C ASP A 215 -9.33 -29.67 -7.18
N GLU A 216 -9.20 -28.63 -7.98
CA GLU A 216 -9.86 -28.51 -9.27
C GLU A 216 -9.32 -29.54 -10.30
N MET A 217 -8.01 -29.77 -10.31
CA MET A 217 -7.39 -30.83 -11.13
C MET A 217 -7.97 -32.19 -10.78
N MET A 218 -8.10 -32.52 -9.48
CA MET A 218 -8.66 -33.80 -9.04
C MET A 218 -10.14 -33.95 -9.44
N ARG A 219 -10.94 -32.89 -9.28
CA ARG A 219 -12.35 -32.86 -9.69
C ARG A 219 -12.47 -33.17 -11.19
N LEU A 220 -11.72 -32.47 -12.04
CA LEU A 220 -11.72 -32.67 -13.49
C LEU A 220 -11.28 -34.09 -13.89
N ALA A 221 -10.27 -34.66 -13.19
CA ALA A 221 -9.83 -36.01 -13.40
C ALA A 221 -10.92 -37.05 -13.05
N GLN A 222 -11.67 -36.82 -11.96
CA GLN A 222 -12.81 -37.67 -11.58
C GLN A 222 -13.94 -37.61 -12.63
N GLU A 223 -14.17 -36.45 -13.21
CA GLU A 223 -15.11 -36.22 -14.30
C GLU A 223 -14.60 -36.70 -15.66
N LYS A 224 -13.42 -37.35 -15.71
CA LYS A 224 -12.75 -37.84 -16.90
C LYS A 224 -12.36 -36.78 -17.94
N GLN A 225 -12.28 -35.51 -17.51
CA GLN A 225 -11.85 -34.38 -18.32
C GLN A 225 -10.31 -34.25 -18.28
N TYR A 226 -9.60 -35.25 -18.79
CA TYR A 226 -8.15 -35.42 -18.61
C TYR A 226 -7.32 -34.28 -19.25
N GLU A 227 -7.75 -33.72 -20.38
CA GLU A 227 -7.05 -32.59 -21.02
C GLU A 227 -7.07 -31.35 -20.16
N GLN A 228 -8.22 -31.03 -19.58
CA GLN A 228 -8.36 -29.90 -18.67
C GLN A 228 -7.58 -30.16 -17.37
N ALA A 229 -7.65 -31.37 -16.81
CA ALA A 229 -6.85 -31.72 -15.63
C ALA A 229 -5.35 -31.58 -15.90
N ALA A 230 -4.86 -31.93 -17.11
CA ALA A 230 -3.46 -31.75 -17.50
C ALA A 230 -3.08 -30.24 -17.56
N GLU A 231 -3.94 -29.34 -18.03
CA GLU A 231 -3.69 -27.90 -17.97
C GLU A 231 -3.48 -27.42 -16.52
N TYR A 232 -4.31 -27.88 -15.57
CA TYR A 232 -4.16 -27.55 -14.15
C TYR A 232 -2.85 -28.11 -13.55
N ARG A 233 -2.48 -29.36 -13.90
CA ARG A 233 -1.19 -29.92 -13.50
C ARG A 233 -0.02 -29.05 -13.97
N ASP A 234 -0.03 -28.62 -15.22
CA ASP A 234 1.05 -27.80 -15.79
C ASP A 234 1.13 -26.41 -15.14
N ARG A 235 -0.04 -25.83 -14.76
CA ARG A 235 -0.12 -24.60 -13.95
C ARG A 235 0.53 -24.78 -12.57
N ILE A 236 0.20 -25.88 -11.88
CA ILE A 236 0.78 -26.22 -10.57
C ILE A 236 2.30 -26.35 -10.69
N GLN A 237 2.81 -27.09 -11.66
CA GLN A 237 4.26 -27.23 -11.86
C GLN A 237 4.97 -25.91 -12.13
N ALA A 238 4.35 -25.00 -12.89
CA ALA A 238 4.90 -23.66 -13.14
C ALA A 238 4.97 -22.82 -11.86
N LEU A 239 3.96 -22.90 -10.99
CA LEU A 239 3.92 -22.21 -9.69
C LEU A 239 4.94 -22.80 -8.71
N GLU A 240 5.08 -24.12 -8.64
CA GLU A 240 6.07 -24.79 -7.79
C GLU A 240 7.51 -24.41 -8.21
N LYS A 241 7.81 -24.39 -9.51
CA LYS A 241 9.10 -23.91 -10.03
C LYS A 241 9.35 -22.43 -9.69
N TYR A 242 8.32 -21.58 -9.74
CA TYR A 242 8.42 -20.19 -9.31
C TYR A 242 8.72 -20.10 -7.81
N GLN A 243 8.04 -20.88 -7.01
CA GLN A 243 8.18 -20.93 -5.55
C GLN A 243 9.59 -21.35 -5.11
N GLN A 244 10.19 -22.33 -5.78
CA GLN A 244 11.57 -22.80 -5.50
C GLN A 244 12.64 -21.72 -5.73
N LYS A 245 12.39 -20.75 -6.61
CA LYS A 245 13.33 -19.66 -6.91
C LYS A 245 13.27 -18.51 -5.90
N GLN A 246 12.27 -18.49 -5.01
CA GLN A 246 12.17 -17.48 -3.95
C GLN A 246 13.05 -17.87 -2.76
N LYS A 247 13.74 -16.87 -2.17
CA LYS A 247 14.51 -17.11 -0.93
C LYS A 247 13.53 -17.33 0.23
N VAL A 248 13.65 -18.47 0.88
CA VAL A 248 12.99 -18.76 2.16
C VAL A 248 13.75 -17.98 3.25
N VAL A 249 13.05 -17.26 4.11
CA VAL A 249 13.63 -16.44 5.19
C VAL A 249 13.24 -16.98 6.55
N MET A 250 12.05 -17.59 6.67
CA MET A 250 11.49 -18.11 7.92
C MET A 250 10.90 -19.51 7.70
N GLU A 251 10.96 -20.33 8.74
CA GLU A 251 10.38 -21.67 8.73
C GLU A 251 8.86 -21.66 8.80
N ASP A 252 8.30 -20.66 9.51
CA ASP A 252 6.87 -20.47 9.62
C ASP A 252 6.29 -19.69 8.41
N GLU A 253 5.00 -19.85 8.18
CA GLU A 253 4.30 -19.29 7.01
C GLU A 253 3.58 -17.97 7.31
N ALA A 254 3.86 -17.33 8.45
CA ALA A 254 3.16 -16.11 8.83
C ALA A 254 3.49 -14.92 7.92
N ASP A 255 2.46 -14.14 7.62
CA ASP A 255 2.60 -12.90 6.85
C ASP A 255 3.12 -11.78 7.76
N ARG A 256 4.28 -11.22 7.44
CA ARG A 256 4.95 -10.20 8.25
C ARG A 256 5.42 -9.00 7.42
N ASP A 257 5.35 -7.84 8.05
CA ASP A 257 6.01 -6.63 7.56
C ASP A 257 7.08 -6.19 8.57
N PHE A 258 8.29 -5.88 8.07
CA PHE A 258 9.41 -5.41 8.88
C PHE A 258 9.75 -3.99 8.49
N PHE A 259 9.67 -3.07 9.45
CA PHE A 259 10.05 -1.68 9.25
C PHE A 259 11.29 -1.34 10.06
N ALA A 260 12.23 -0.66 9.42
CA ALA A 260 13.42 -0.16 10.07
C ALA A 260 13.72 1.27 9.64
N LEU A 261 14.34 2.06 10.53
CA LEU A 261 14.85 3.40 10.27
C LEU A 261 16.36 3.40 10.39
N ALA A 262 17.02 4.02 9.41
CA ALA A 262 18.43 4.45 9.48
C ALA A 262 18.43 5.98 9.47
N LEU A 263 19.07 6.60 10.45
CA LEU A 263 19.04 8.04 10.68
C LEU A 263 20.41 8.65 10.45
N ASP A 264 20.44 9.74 9.70
CA ASP A 264 21.57 10.66 9.61
C ASP A 264 21.08 12.05 10.00
N ARG A 265 21.36 12.43 11.26
CA ARG A 265 20.92 13.72 11.81
C ARG A 265 21.82 14.86 11.38
N GLU A 266 23.04 14.60 10.89
CA GLU A 266 23.95 15.63 10.36
C GLU A 266 23.42 16.10 9.01
N ASP A 267 23.07 15.17 8.11
CA ASP A 267 22.50 15.46 6.79
C ASP A 267 20.99 15.72 6.80
N ASP A 268 20.37 15.74 7.97
CA ASP A 268 18.91 15.98 8.16
C ASP A 268 18.04 14.99 7.35
N VAL A 269 18.43 13.70 7.36
CA VAL A 269 17.79 12.64 6.58
C VAL A 269 17.61 11.36 7.39
N ALA A 270 16.53 10.63 7.15
CA ALA A 270 16.38 9.24 7.53
C ALA A 270 15.93 8.41 6.33
N ILE A 271 16.29 7.14 6.36
CA ILE A 271 15.84 6.14 5.38
C ILE A 271 14.97 5.13 6.12
N GLY A 272 13.69 5.11 5.80
CA GLY A 272 12.76 4.06 6.22
C GLY A 272 12.82 2.89 5.23
N VAL A 273 12.99 1.67 5.75
CA VAL A 273 13.02 0.44 4.95
C VAL A 273 11.88 -0.46 5.38
N LEU A 274 11.18 -1.03 4.42
CA LEU A 274 10.15 -2.04 4.61
C LEU A 274 10.53 -3.32 3.87
N PHE A 275 10.50 -4.46 4.57
CA PHE A 275 10.50 -5.79 3.96
C PHE A 275 9.13 -6.45 4.17
N LYS A 276 8.58 -7.00 3.09
CA LYS A 276 7.33 -7.78 3.09
C LYS A 276 7.65 -9.26 3.03
N VAL A 277 7.24 -9.99 4.04
CA VAL A 277 7.35 -11.45 4.11
C VAL A 277 5.93 -12.02 4.00
N ARG A 278 5.73 -12.96 3.08
CA ARG A 278 4.48 -13.70 2.90
C ARG A 278 4.79 -15.17 2.74
N GLU A 279 4.04 -16.02 3.44
CA GLU A 279 4.31 -17.47 3.50
C GLU A 279 5.80 -17.77 3.78
N GLY A 280 6.42 -17.04 4.75
CA GLY A 280 7.82 -17.18 5.13
C GLY A 280 8.85 -16.68 4.10
N LYS A 281 8.44 -16.03 3.00
CA LYS A 281 9.31 -15.57 1.92
C LYS A 281 9.29 -14.06 1.75
N VAL A 282 10.45 -13.46 1.52
CA VAL A 282 10.53 -12.03 1.16
C VAL A 282 9.99 -11.82 -0.24
N ILE A 283 8.83 -11.20 -0.34
CA ILE A 283 8.19 -10.86 -1.61
C ILE A 283 8.50 -9.44 -2.09
N GLY A 284 8.94 -8.56 -1.19
CA GLY A 284 9.23 -7.18 -1.55
C GLY A 284 10.08 -6.44 -0.54
N ARG A 285 10.80 -5.43 -1.02
CA ARG A 285 11.52 -4.44 -0.23
C ARG A 285 11.18 -3.05 -0.76
N GLN A 286 10.92 -2.11 0.13
CA GLN A 286 10.73 -0.70 -0.19
C GLN A 286 11.65 0.14 0.69
N HIS A 287 12.00 1.33 0.23
CA HIS A 287 12.64 2.34 1.07
C HIS A 287 12.03 3.70 0.77
N LYS A 288 11.98 4.55 1.78
CA LYS A 288 11.53 5.93 1.69
C LYS A 288 12.52 6.84 2.39
N VAL A 289 12.76 8.00 1.79
CA VAL A 289 13.60 9.05 2.39
C VAL A 289 12.69 10.01 3.15
N LEU A 290 12.98 10.21 4.44
CA LEU A 290 12.28 11.14 5.33
C LEU A 290 13.15 12.37 5.52
N ARG A 291 12.58 13.56 5.31
CA ARG A 291 13.23 14.86 5.53
C ARG A 291 12.19 15.93 5.90
N PRO A 292 12.52 16.86 6.77
CA PRO A 292 13.68 16.93 7.64
C PRO A 292 13.47 16.10 8.92
N VAL A 293 14.56 15.64 9.55
CA VAL A 293 14.53 14.77 10.76
C VAL A 293 15.15 15.42 12.00
N LYS A 294 15.86 16.54 11.86
CA LYS A 294 16.42 17.29 13.00
C LYS A 294 15.30 17.76 13.93
N GLY A 295 15.45 17.44 15.23
CA GLY A 295 14.46 17.78 16.24
C GLY A 295 13.15 16.98 16.13
N VAL A 296 13.16 15.82 15.46
CA VAL A 296 12.05 14.88 15.41
C VAL A 296 12.49 13.59 16.08
N GLU A 297 11.70 13.09 17.03
CA GLU A 297 11.96 11.84 17.73
C GLU A 297 11.82 10.63 16.78
N ASP A 298 12.57 9.56 17.05
CA ASP A 298 12.61 8.36 16.20
C ASP A 298 11.25 7.66 16.15
N GLU A 299 10.50 7.68 17.24
CA GLU A 299 9.15 7.17 17.37
C GLU A 299 8.17 7.90 16.44
N ALA A 300 8.32 9.22 16.33
CA ALA A 300 7.49 10.03 15.43
C ALA A 300 7.85 9.80 13.95
N LEU A 301 9.12 9.53 13.64
CA LEU A 301 9.55 9.16 12.29
C LEU A 301 9.02 7.78 11.90
N MET A 302 9.06 6.80 12.82
CA MET A 302 8.49 5.46 12.61
C MET A 302 6.98 5.54 12.43
N GLN A 303 6.30 6.30 13.30
CA GLN A 303 4.86 6.57 13.17
C GLN A 303 4.53 7.06 11.74
N ARG A 304 5.24 8.08 11.28
CA ARG A 304 5.03 8.68 9.96
C ARG A 304 5.25 7.69 8.81
N LEU A 305 6.26 6.82 8.93
CA LEU A 305 6.55 5.78 7.94
C LEU A 305 5.42 4.76 7.83
N LEU A 306 4.89 4.30 8.98
CA LEU A 306 3.79 3.34 9.05
C LEU A 306 2.48 3.93 8.52
N GLU A 307 2.14 5.14 8.92
CA GLU A 307 0.95 5.87 8.46
C GLU A 307 0.92 6.03 6.95
N ASP A 308 2.04 6.46 6.36
CA ASP A 308 2.14 6.63 4.91
C ASP A 308 1.98 5.31 4.16
N TYR A 309 2.47 4.22 4.73
CA TYR A 309 2.39 2.91 4.10
C TYR A 309 0.98 2.30 4.22
N TYR A 310 0.42 2.22 5.43
CA TYR A 310 -0.85 1.54 5.65
C TYR A 310 -2.08 2.35 5.20
N ALA A 311 -1.99 3.67 5.06
CA ALA A 311 -3.05 4.49 4.48
C ALA A 311 -3.39 4.11 3.02
N GLU A 312 -2.46 3.51 2.29
CA GLU A 312 -2.64 3.14 0.88
C GLU A 312 -2.46 1.62 0.64
N SER A 313 -2.19 0.83 1.70
CA SER A 313 -1.93 -0.60 1.56
C SER A 313 -3.23 -1.38 1.34
N PRO A 314 -3.34 -2.18 0.28
CA PRO A 314 -4.47 -3.07 0.07
C PRO A 314 -4.36 -4.38 0.87
N PHE A 315 -3.26 -4.57 1.60
CA PHE A 315 -2.95 -5.81 2.32
C PHE A 315 -2.40 -5.51 3.72
N PHE A 316 -2.86 -6.29 4.71
CA PHE A 316 -2.47 -6.17 6.11
C PHE A 316 -1.87 -7.50 6.61
N PRO A 317 -0.65 -7.49 7.22
CA PRO A 317 0.06 -8.68 7.65
C PRO A 317 -0.51 -9.27 8.95
N GLU A 318 0.03 -10.40 9.40
CA GLU A 318 -0.28 -11.02 10.70
C GLU A 318 0.45 -10.34 11.84
N GLU A 319 1.66 -9.91 11.58
CA GLU A 319 2.53 -9.25 12.53
C GLU A 319 3.33 -8.14 11.86
N VAL A 320 3.60 -7.08 12.59
CA VAL A 320 4.47 -5.99 12.17
C VAL A 320 5.65 -5.88 13.13
N PHE A 321 6.86 -5.97 12.60
CA PHE A 321 8.10 -5.81 13.36
C PHE A 321 8.72 -4.45 13.07
N LEU A 322 9.13 -3.76 14.13
CA LEU A 322 9.57 -2.37 14.09
C LEU A 322 10.94 -2.22 14.76
N SER A 323 11.83 -1.42 14.19
CA SER A 323 13.09 -1.04 14.84
C SER A 323 12.90 -0.03 15.98
N HIS A 324 11.83 0.77 15.93
CA HIS A 324 11.45 1.75 16.95
C HIS A 324 9.94 1.67 17.16
N ALA A 325 9.47 1.83 18.39
CA ALA A 325 8.04 1.92 18.66
C ALA A 325 7.46 3.18 17.99
N PRO A 326 6.22 3.15 17.47
CA PRO A 326 5.57 4.37 17.02
C PRO A 326 5.15 5.24 18.21
N ALA A 327 5.10 6.57 18.00
CA ALA A 327 4.76 7.52 19.06
C ALA A 327 3.32 7.35 19.60
N GLU A 328 2.39 7.00 18.73
CA GLU A 328 0.97 6.79 19.02
C GLU A 328 0.51 5.51 18.32
N PRO A 329 0.63 4.31 18.94
CA PRO A 329 0.33 3.04 18.29
C PRO A 329 -1.18 2.78 18.09
N GLU A 330 -2.05 3.34 18.95
CA GLU A 330 -3.48 2.99 18.97
C GLU A 330 -4.20 3.25 17.63
N PRO A 331 -4.07 4.41 16.97
CA PRO A 331 -4.71 4.65 15.68
C PRO A 331 -4.19 3.73 14.56
N LEU A 332 -2.90 3.32 14.63
CA LEU A 332 -2.33 2.38 13.68
C LEU A 332 -2.85 0.96 13.91
N GLU A 333 -2.97 0.54 15.17
CA GLU A 333 -3.55 -0.76 15.52
C GLU A 333 -5.02 -0.84 15.08
N GLU A 334 -5.78 0.25 15.16
CA GLU A 334 -7.15 0.33 14.65
C GLU A 334 -7.20 0.13 13.14
N ILE A 335 -6.40 0.86 12.37
CA ILE A 335 -6.31 0.71 10.91
C ILE A 335 -5.92 -0.72 10.51
N LEU A 336 -4.92 -1.28 11.18
CA LEU A 336 -4.45 -2.64 10.92
C LEU A 336 -5.52 -3.70 11.23
N ARG A 337 -6.23 -3.54 12.36
CA ARG A 337 -7.33 -4.42 12.77
C ARG A 337 -8.49 -4.35 11.78
N ASP A 338 -8.91 -3.15 11.40
CA ASP A 338 -10.04 -2.95 10.49
C ASP A 338 -9.73 -3.47 9.09
N GLY A 339 -8.52 -3.22 8.62
CA GLY A 339 -8.08 -3.71 7.31
C GLY A 339 -7.91 -5.23 7.24
N ARG A 340 -7.54 -5.89 8.36
CA ARG A 340 -7.37 -7.33 8.42
C ARG A 340 -8.59 -8.09 8.93
N GLY A 341 -9.48 -7.44 9.68
CA GLY A 341 -10.57 -8.07 10.44
C GLY A 341 -10.13 -8.79 11.72
N LYS A 342 -8.84 -8.66 12.13
CA LYS A 342 -8.25 -9.26 13.33
C LYS A 342 -7.14 -8.36 13.88
N LYS A 343 -6.83 -8.50 15.18
CA LYS A 343 -5.71 -7.78 15.80
C LYS A 343 -4.38 -8.12 15.12
N VAL A 344 -3.60 -7.09 14.79
CA VAL A 344 -2.24 -7.19 14.23
C VAL A 344 -1.27 -6.63 15.28
N PRO A 345 -0.42 -7.44 15.91
CA PRO A 345 0.54 -6.96 16.88
C PRO A 345 1.67 -6.15 16.24
N LEU A 346 1.97 -4.99 16.84
CA LEU A 346 3.17 -4.21 16.57
C LEU A 346 4.27 -4.67 17.56
N LYS A 347 5.34 -5.26 17.06
CA LYS A 347 6.44 -5.82 17.86
C LYS A 347 7.72 -5.02 17.65
N THR A 348 8.33 -4.57 18.74
CA THR A 348 9.64 -3.89 18.73
C THR A 348 10.64 -4.77 19.48
N PRO A 349 11.33 -5.71 18.80
CA PRO A 349 12.31 -6.59 19.43
C PRO A 349 13.49 -5.79 19.96
N GLN A 350 13.84 -5.97 21.23
CA GLN A 350 14.98 -5.27 21.84
C GLN A 350 16.32 -6.04 21.70
N ARG A 351 16.24 -7.37 21.44
CA ARG A 351 17.42 -8.22 21.12
C ARG A 351 16.95 -9.40 20.28
N GLY A 352 17.72 -9.81 19.29
CA GLY A 352 17.52 -11.02 18.51
C GLY A 352 17.99 -12.26 19.26
#